data_fe01a2fdcd51efcc473ae052346c2b3e
#
_entry.id   fe01a2fdcd51efcc473ae052346c2b3e
#
_cell.length_a   1.000
_cell.length_b   1.000
_cell.length_c   1.000
_cell.angle_alpha   90.00
_cell.angle_beta   90.00
_cell.angle_gamma   90.00
#
_symmetry.space_group_name_H-M   'P 1'
#
loop_
_entity.id
_entity.type
_entity.pdbx_description
1 polymer ?
#
loop_
_entity_poly.entity_id
_entity_poly.type
_entity_poly.pdbx_seq_one_letter_code
_entity_poly.pdbx_strand_id
1 'polypeptide(L)' 'MNVRQTKQIEEFKQVLNETIEKNENKPVSWNHISKNASKKTAARCFFALLMLKSNNQFEVKQNEPYSDIVISKPN' A
#
# COMPACT_ATOMS: atom_id res chain seq x y z
N MET A 1 -5.11 2.55 18.43
CA MET A 1 -4.73 1.42 17.57
C MET A 1 -4.09 0.34 18.45
N ASN A 2 -4.45 -0.93 18.26
CA ASN A 2 -3.88 -1.99 19.08
C ASN A 2 -2.55 -2.49 18.47
N VAL A 3 -1.81 -3.29 19.25
CA VAL A 3 -0.49 -3.80 18.86
C VAL A 3 -0.57 -4.64 17.57
N ARG A 4 -1.64 -5.42 17.41
CA ARG A 4 -1.82 -6.28 16.24
C ARG A 4 -1.95 -5.47 14.96
N GLN A 5 -2.72 -4.38 14.99
CA GLN A 5 -2.87 -3.49 13.84
C GLN A 5 -1.57 -2.78 13.50
N THR A 6 -0.85 -2.33 14.51
CA THR A 6 0.45 -1.67 14.31
C THR A 6 1.43 -2.63 13.62
N LYS A 7 1.48 -3.88 14.06
CA LYS A 7 2.35 -4.89 13.46
C LYS A 7 1.99 -5.15 12.00
N GLN A 8 0.70 -5.26 11.69
CA GLN A 8 0.24 -5.47 10.32
C GLN A 8 0.63 -4.32 9.41
N ILE A 9 0.51 -3.09 9.89
CA ILE A 9 0.89 -1.89 9.13
C ILE A 9 2.39 -1.88 8.85
N GLU A 10 3.21 -2.21 9.85
CA GLU A 10 4.66 -2.26 9.67
C GLU A 10 5.09 -3.36 8.69
N GLU A 11 4.46 -4.52 8.76
CA GLU A 11 4.73 -5.61 7.82
C GLU A 11 4.39 -5.20 6.39
N PHE A 12 3.23 -4.57 6.20
CA PHE A 12 2.81 -4.10 4.89
C PHE A 12 3.74 -3.00 4.36
N LYS A 13 4.16 -2.09 5.23
CA LYS A 13 5.12 -1.05 4.88
C LYS A 13 6.41 -1.66 4.33
N GLN A 14 6.92 -2.70 4.99
CA GLN A 14 8.13 -3.38 4.55
C GLN A 14 7.94 -4.02 3.17
N VAL A 15 6.81 -4.68 2.97
CA VAL A 15 6.49 -5.30 1.67
C VAL A 15 6.40 -4.24 0.58
N LEU A 16 5.76 -3.10 0.84
CA LEU A 16 5.67 -2.01 -0.11
C LEU A 16 7.04 -1.45 -0.47
N ASN A 17 7.88 -1.22 0.53
CA ASN A 17 9.24 -0.72 0.28
C ASN A 17 10.01 -1.65 -0.63
N GLU A 18 9.97 -2.95 -0.35
CA GLU A 18 10.65 -3.94 -1.17
C GLU A 18 10.09 -3.99 -2.59
N THR A 19 8.76 -3.91 -2.72
CA THR A 19 8.11 -3.95 -4.03
C THR A 19 8.50 -2.73 -4.87
N ILE A 20 8.51 -1.54 -4.26
CA ILE A 20 8.91 -0.32 -4.96
C ILE A 20 10.38 -0.37 -5.36
N GLU A 21 11.25 -0.86 -4.48
CA GLU A 21 12.68 -0.99 -4.77
C GLU A 21 12.92 -1.96 -5.94
N LYS A 22 12.21 -3.09 -5.96
CA LYS A 22 12.30 -4.05 -7.06
C LYS A 22 11.76 -3.47 -8.37
N ASN A 23 10.90 -2.46 -8.30
CA ASN A 23 10.36 -1.77 -9.47
C ASN A 23 11.19 -0.52 -9.81
N GLU A 24 12.48 -0.52 -9.48
CA GLU A 24 13.40 0.58 -9.78
C GLU A 24 12.97 1.91 -9.15
N ASN A 25 12.34 1.84 -7.97
CA ASN A 25 11.79 2.98 -7.23
C ASN A 25 10.69 3.73 -7.99
N LYS A 26 10.06 3.08 -8.97
CA LYS A 26 8.93 3.63 -9.70
C LYS A 26 7.62 3.32 -8.98
N PRO A 27 6.57 4.09 -9.23
CA PRO A 27 5.25 3.83 -8.63
C PRO A 27 4.76 2.42 -8.94
N VAL A 28 4.01 1.83 -8.00
CA VAL A 28 3.44 0.50 -8.16
C VAL A 28 1.92 0.55 -8.11
N SER A 29 1.28 -0.39 -8.79
CA SER A 29 -0.16 -0.49 -8.90
C SER A 29 -0.75 -1.27 -7.74
N TRP A 30 -1.81 -0.75 -7.12
CA TRP A 30 -2.55 -1.47 -6.11
C TRP A 30 -3.14 -2.77 -6.66
N ASN A 31 -3.64 -2.74 -7.90
CA ASN A 31 -4.19 -3.94 -8.53
C ASN A 31 -3.13 -5.04 -8.64
N HIS A 32 -1.90 -4.66 -8.95
CA HIS A 32 -0.80 -5.62 -9.03
C HIS A 32 -0.51 -6.23 -7.65
N ILE A 33 -0.51 -5.41 -6.61
CA ILE A 33 -0.22 -5.87 -5.24
C ILE A 33 -1.33 -6.78 -4.73
N SER A 34 -2.60 -6.45 -4.98
CA SER A 34 -3.75 -7.15 -4.42
C SER A 34 -4.29 -8.28 -5.29
N LYS A 35 -3.73 -8.47 -6.45
CA LYS A 35 -4.25 -9.36 -7.49
C LYS A 35 -4.47 -10.81 -7.02
N ASN A 36 -3.58 -11.34 -6.19
CA ASN A 36 -3.67 -12.72 -5.67
C ASN A 36 -4.17 -12.79 -4.23
N ALA A 37 -4.58 -11.66 -3.67
CA ALA A 37 -5.04 -11.63 -2.28
C ALA A 37 -6.53 -11.96 -2.20
N SER A 38 -6.96 -12.61 -1.11
CA SER A 38 -8.38 -12.77 -0.83
C SER A 38 -8.99 -11.40 -0.54
N LYS A 39 -10.33 -11.31 -0.61
CA LYS A 39 -11.02 -10.06 -0.26
C LYS A 39 -10.67 -9.58 1.14
N LYS A 40 -10.58 -10.51 2.09
CA LYS A 40 -10.25 -10.18 3.48
C LYS A 40 -8.83 -9.63 3.59
N THR A 41 -7.87 -10.28 2.95
CA THR A 41 -6.48 -9.84 2.96
C THR A 41 -6.33 -8.50 2.24
N ALA A 42 -6.98 -8.34 1.09
CA ALA A 42 -6.94 -7.08 0.35
C ALA A 42 -7.51 -5.93 1.19
N ALA A 43 -8.61 -6.16 1.91
CA ALA A 43 -9.19 -5.13 2.77
C ALA A 43 -8.24 -4.72 3.89
N ARG A 44 -7.55 -5.67 4.50
CA ARG A 44 -6.55 -5.39 5.54
C ARG A 44 -5.38 -4.59 5.00
N CYS A 45 -4.89 -4.97 3.82
CA CYS A 45 -3.79 -4.25 3.17
C CYS A 45 -4.21 -2.85 2.79
N PHE A 46 -5.43 -2.67 2.30
CA PHE A 46 -5.93 -1.36 1.95
C PHE A 46 -6.02 -0.44 3.17
N PHE A 47 -6.50 -0.98 4.29
CA PHE A 47 -6.52 -0.23 5.55
C PHE A 47 -5.11 0.21 5.95
N ALA A 48 -4.14 -0.71 5.87
CA ALA A 48 -2.75 -0.39 6.18
C ALA A 48 -2.22 0.70 5.25
N LEU A 49 -2.56 0.63 3.96
CA LEU A 49 -2.17 1.63 2.97
C LEU A 49 -2.70 3.02 3.34
N LEU A 50 -3.97 3.10 3.74
CA LEU A 50 -4.57 4.38 4.15
C LEU A 50 -3.87 4.96 5.38
N MET A 51 -3.51 4.10 6.34
CA MET A 51 -2.79 4.54 7.53
C MET A 51 -1.39 5.05 7.19
N LEU A 52 -0.69 4.36 6.28
CA LEU A 52 0.63 4.79 5.84
C LEU A 52 0.56 6.12 5.08
N LYS A 53 -0.48 6.31 4.27
CA LYS A 53 -0.71 7.58 3.59
C LYS A 53 -0.95 8.70 4.61
N SER A 54 -1.77 8.46 5.63
CA SER A 54 -2.05 9.44 6.69
C SER A 54 -0.79 9.86 7.42
N ASN A 55 0.18 8.95 7.54
CA ASN A 55 1.45 9.21 8.23
C ASN A 55 2.53 9.72 7.28
N ASN A 56 2.17 10.05 6.04
CA ASN A 56 3.10 10.54 5.01
C ASN A 56 4.23 9.56 4.69
N GLN A 57 4.00 8.26 4.89
CA GLN A 57 4.99 7.23 4.57
C GLN A 57 4.99 6.86 3.10
N PHE A 58 3.84 7.02 2.44
CA PHE A 58 3.70 6.75 1.00
C PHE A 58 2.74 7.76 0.39
N GLU A 59 2.90 7.98 -0.91
CA GLU A 59 1.97 8.78 -1.69
C GLU A 59 1.04 7.84 -2.46
N VAL A 60 -0.26 8.13 -2.43
CA VAL A 60 -1.29 7.31 -3.06
C VAL A 60 -2.10 8.18 -3.99
N LYS A 61 -2.17 7.82 -5.27
CA LYS A 61 -2.89 8.59 -6.28
C LYS A 61 -3.89 7.74 -7.04
N GLN A 62 -5.03 8.33 -7.35
CA GLN A 62 -6.04 7.74 -8.20
C GLN A 62 -6.54 8.83 -9.15
N ASN A 63 -6.27 8.69 -10.44
CA ASN A 63 -6.56 9.75 -11.41
C ASN A 63 -8.05 9.98 -11.62
N GLU A 64 -8.84 8.91 -11.57
CA GLU A 64 -10.28 8.98 -11.78
C GLU A 64 -10.98 8.00 -10.83
N PRO A 65 -12.27 8.21 -10.50
CA PRO A 65 -13.02 7.22 -9.75
C PRO A 65 -12.97 5.88 -10.47
N TYR A 66 -12.80 4.81 -9.72
CA TYR A 66 -12.70 3.43 -10.22
C TYR A 66 -11.45 3.11 -11.04
N SER A 67 -10.54 4.06 -11.22
CA SER A 67 -9.25 3.74 -11.83
C SER A 67 -8.32 3.08 -10.82
N ASP A 68 -7.22 2.51 -11.31
CA ASP A 68 -6.22 1.88 -10.45
C ASP A 68 -5.60 2.90 -9.51
N ILE A 69 -5.23 2.43 -8.32
CA ILE A 69 -4.53 3.24 -7.33
C ILE A 69 -3.03 3.02 -7.51
N VAL A 70 -2.29 4.11 -7.56
CA VAL A 70 -0.84 4.08 -7.76
C VAL A 70 -0.15 4.53 -6.48
N ILE A 71 0.82 3.74 -6.02
CA ILE A 71 1.52 3.95 -4.76
C ILE A 71 2.98 4.25 -5.04
N SER A 72 3.50 5.33 -4.45
CA SER A 72 4.90 5.71 -4.61
C SER A 72 5.50 6.18 -3.29
N LYS A 73 6.83 6.27 -3.25
CA LYS A 73 7.50 6.86 -2.09
C LYS A 73 7.20 8.36 -2.04
N PRO A 74 7.09 8.95 -0.84
CA PRO A 74 6.87 10.39 -0.73
C PRO A 74 8.11 11.15 -1.26
N ASN A 75 7.83 12.31 -1.84
CA ASN A 75 8.92 13.18 -2.31
C ASN A 75 9.57 13.93 -1.16
#